data_ddabf4f85b239679121478b2cf3ae0f6
#
_entry.id   ddabf4f85b239679121478b2cf3ae0f6
#
_cell.length_a   1.000
_cell.length_b   1.000
_cell.length_c   1.000
_cell.angle_alpha   90.00
_cell.angle_beta   90.00
_cell.angle_gamma   90.00
#
_symmetry.space_group_name_H-M   'P 1'
#
loop_
_entity.id
_entity.type
_entity.pdbx_description
1 polymer ?
#
loop_
_entity_poly.entity_id
_entity_poly.type
_entity_poly.pdbx_seq_one_letter_code
_entity_poly.pdbx_strand_id
1 'polypeptide(L)'
;VGSVCRAIANMGGASLCTVNEEFDLEQARIMSVHAQPILDARLRCSSLQEAVAGCTTVVGTTARDGPYRSRTSDVRQVAAGLLAEHDHGDPRPVALVFGPEDRGLSNSEIAACHRLACIPTEESYRSLNLAQAVLLCLYELRRAGEGELPTPGSDPVDEQHPRADAGATDAAMEALEQALLQIGFLSEDNPGHIMQSLRSVFGRAGLDERELRIVRGLARQVSWFAEGGREVALAKRKQGRRLR
;
A
#
# COMPACT_ATOMS: atom_id res chain seq x y z
N VAL A 1 2.87 -16.11 -14.66
CA VAL A 1 2.23 -16.56 -13.39
C VAL A 1 2.81 -17.89 -12.91
N GLY A 2 2.88 -18.96 -13.72
CA GLY A 2 3.39 -20.27 -13.28
C GLY A 2 4.79 -20.22 -12.67
N SER A 3 5.73 -19.50 -13.30
CA SER A 3 7.09 -19.29 -12.74
C SER A 3 7.08 -18.47 -11.43
N VAL A 4 6.10 -17.59 -11.25
CA VAL A 4 5.88 -16.86 -9.98
C VAL A 4 5.48 -17.84 -8.87
N CYS A 5 4.59 -18.78 -9.14
CA CYS A 5 4.23 -19.83 -8.18
C CYS A 5 5.46 -20.64 -7.72
N ARG A 6 6.39 -20.94 -8.64
CA ARG A 6 7.65 -21.61 -8.29
C ARG A 6 8.53 -20.72 -7.39
N ALA A 7 8.64 -19.43 -7.69
CA ALA A 7 9.39 -18.50 -6.86
C ALA A 7 8.82 -18.46 -5.43
N ILE A 8 7.49 -18.41 -5.29
CA ILE A 8 6.80 -18.47 -3.99
C ILE A 8 7.12 -19.77 -3.26
N ALA A 9 6.99 -20.90 -3.92
CA ALA A 9 7.29 -22.22 -3.33
C ALA A 9 8.75 -22.33 -2.86
N ASN A 10 9.70 -21.84 -3.66
CA ASN A 10 11.13 -21.87 -3.35
C ASN A 10 11.49 -21.05 -2.10
N MET A 11 10.75 -19.96 -1.85
CA MET A 11 11.03 -19.04 -0.75
C MET A 11 10.24 -19.30 0.53
N GLY A 12 9.50 -20.39 0.59
CA GLY A 12 8.82 -20.84 1.81
C GLY A 12 7.34 -20.45 1.90
N GLY A 13 6.79 -20.00 0.80
CA GLY A 13 5.36 -19.76 0.67
C GLY A 13 4.92 -18.31 0.96
N ALA A 14 3.94 -17.90 0.19
CA ALA A 14 3.13 -16.71 0.33
C ALA A 14 1.81 -16.97 -0.37
N SER A 15 0.79 -16.20 -0.08
CA SER A 15 -0.45 -16.23 -0.85
C SER A 15 -0.24 -15.51 -2.19
N LEU A 16 -0.79 -16.07 -3.27
CA LEU A 16 -0.83 -15.42 -4.57
C LEU A 16 -2.20 -14.78 -4.77
N CYS A 17 -2.21 -13.51 -5.15
CA CYS A 17 -3.39 -12.83 -5.65
C CYS A 17 -3.13 -12.33 -7.08
N THR A 18 -4.11 -12.51 -7.96
CA THR A 18 -4.08 -12.00 -9.33
C THR A 18 -5.23 -11.00 -9.52
N VAL A 19 -4.92 -9.88 -10.16
CA VAL A 19 -5.88 -8.81 -10.44
C VAL A 19 -6.12 -8.77 -11.96
N ASN A 20 -7.39 -8.79 -12.38
CA ASN A 20 -7.78 -8.78 -13.81
C ASN A 20 -7.00 -9.81 -14.62
N GLU A 21 -7.24 -11.10 -14.35
CA GLU A 21 -6.49 -12.20 -14.95
C GLU A 21 -6.53 -12.19 -16.51
N GLU A 22 -5.38 -11.94 -17.11
CA GLU A 22 -5.16 -11.98 -18.55
C GLU A 22 -3.94 -12.87 -18.89
N PHE A 23 -3.99 -14.16 -18.52
CA PHE A 23 -2.92 -15.10 -18.81
C PHE A 23 -3.47 -16.48 -19.16
N ASP A 24 -2.71 -17.25 -19.96
CA ASP A 24 -3.01 -18.63 -20.30
C ASP A 24 -2.82 -19.54 -19.06
N LEU A 25 -3.93 -20.08 -18.55
CA LEU A 25 -3.94 -20.93 -17.37
C LEU A 25 -3.25 -22.28 -17.62
N GLU A 26 -3.37 -22.86 -18.81
CA GLU A 26 -2.72 -24.13 -19.13
C GLU A 26 -1.21 -23.96 -19.16
N GLN A 27 -0.73 -22.92 -19.82
CA GLN A 27 0.68 -22.58 -19.80
C GLN A 27 1.18 -22.25 -18.40
N ALA A 28 0.40 -21.54 -17.58
CA ALA A 28 0.74 -21.27 -16.19
C ALA A 28 0.86 -22.58 -15.38
N ARG A 29 0.00 -23.56 -15.60
CA ARG A 29 0.07 -24.90 -14.96
C ARG A 29 1.34 -25.64 -15.36
N ILE A 30 1.67 -25.66 -16.63
CA ILE A 30 2.91 -26.30 -17.13
C ILE A 30 4.14 -25.64 -16.49
N MET A 31 4.17 -24.30 -16.43
CA MET A 31 5.29 -23.55 -15.89
C MET A 31 5.39 -23.59 -14.35
N SER A 32 4.30 -23.92 -13.65
CA SER A 32 4.30 -24.02 -12.19
C SER A 32 4.94 -25.32 -11.67
N VAL A 33 5.01 -26.36 -12.48
CA VAL A 33 5.59 -27.68 -12.13
C VAL A 33 4.97 -28.22 -10.83
N HIS A 34 5.74 -28.33 -9.76
CA HIS A 34 5.28 -28.78 -8.44
C HIS A 34 4.59 -27.70 -7.58
N ALA A 35 4.56 -26.45 -8.06
CA ALA A 35 3.92 -25.33 -7.37
C ALA A 35 2.47 -25.07 -7.82
N GLN A 36 1.83 -26.06 -8.48
CA GLN A 36 0.42 -25.99 -8.89
C GLN A 36 -0.54 -25.68 -7.75
N PRO A 37 -0.36 -26.21 -6.52
CA PRO A 37 -1.23 -25.88 -5.41
C PRO A 37 -1.31 -24.36 -5.12
N ILE A 38 -0.22 -23.62 -5.30
CA ILE A 38 -0.21 -22.15 -5.14
C ILE A 38 -1.04 -21.49 -6.24
N LEU A 39 -0.92 -21.98 -7.48
CA LEU A 39 -1.71 -21.48 -8.60
C LEU A 39 -3.21 -21.74 -8.40
N ASP A 40 -3.56 -22.92 -7.92
CA ASP A 40 -4.96 -23.33 -7.73
C ASP A 40 -5.61 -22.60 -6.54
N ALA A 41 -4.84 -22.33 -5.48
CA ALA A 41 -5.28 -21.61 -4.28
C ALA A 41 -5.25 -20.06 -4.43
N ARG A 42 -4.83 -19.54 -5.59
CA ARG A 42 -4.71 -18.10 -5.78
C ARG A 42 -6.03 -17.36 -5.58
N LEU A 43 -5.97 -16.21 -4.98
CA LEU A 43 -7.09 -15.26 -4.92
C LEU A 43 -7.22 -14.55 -6.27
N ARG A 44 -8.45 -14.30 -6.69
CA ARG A 44 -8.78 -13.55 -7.92
C ARG A 44 -9.55 -12.32 -7.53
N CYS A 45 -9.01 -11.17 -7.86
CA CYS A 45 -9.62 -9.88 -7.56
C CYS A 45 -9.87 -9.08 -8.83
N SER A 46 -10.88 -8.24 -8.79
CA SER A 46 -11.24 -7.35 -9.90
C SER A 46 -10.45 -6.04 -9.87
N SER A 47 -9.83 -5.71 -8.74
CA SER A 47 -9.04 -4.50 -8.55
C SER A 47 -7.89 -4.72 -7.57
N LEU A 48 -6.87 -3.85 -7.64
CA LEU A 48 -5.79 -3.83 -6.66
C LEU A 48 -6.31 -3.50 -5.25
N GLN A 49 -7.25 -2.57 -5.14
CA GLN A 49 -7.86 -2.18 -3.87
C GLN A 49 -8.51 -3.37 -3.17
N GLU A 50 -9.26 -4.18 -3.93
CA GLU A 50 -9.85 -5.42 -3.40
C GLU A 50 -8.77 -6.39 -2.92
N ALA A 51 -7.71 -6.57 -3.72
CA ALA A 51 -6.62 -7.51 -3.42
C ALA A 51 -5.85 -7.17 -2.14
N VAL A 52 -5.71 -5.89 -1.81
CA VAL A 52 -4.88 -5.43 -0.68
C VAL A 52 -5.67 -4.92 0.53
N ALA A 53 -7.01 -4.92 0.47
CA ALA A 53 -7.87 -4.30 1.49
C ALA A 53 -7.58 -4.79 2.92
N GLY A 54 -7.23 -6.06 3.09
CA GLY A 54 -6.88 -6.65 4.39
C GLY A 54 -5.40 -6.57 4.79
N CYS A 55 -4.55 -5.94 3.96
CA CYS A 55 -3.11 -5.86 4.23
C CYS A 55 -2.77 -4.63 5.07
N THR A 56 -1.81 -4.78 5.98
CA THR A 56 -1.32 -3.65 6.82
C THR A 56 -0.35 -2.76 6.06
N THR A 57 0.45 -3.34 5.18
CA THR A 57 1.42 -2.62 4.35
C THR A 57 1.35 -3.12 2.92
N VAL A 58 1.32 -2.18 1.99
CA VAL A 58 1.31 -2.44 0.54
C VAL A 58 2.59 -1.88 -0.06
N VAL A 59 3.40 -2.74 -0.64
CA VAL A 59 4.68 -2.38 -1.28
C VAL A 59 4.56 -2.61 -2.78
N GLY A 60 4.62 -1.55 -3.56
CA GLY A 60 4.70 -1.60 -5.00
C GLY A 60 6.14 -1.75 -5.47
N THR A 61 6.38 -2.53 -6.52
CA THR A 61 7.70 -2.66 -7.12
C THR A 61 7.82 -1.83 -8.40
N THR A 62 8.95 -1.16 -8.58
CA THR A 62 9.21 -0.34 -9.76
C THR A 62 10.70 -0.36 -10.15
N ALA A 63 10.95 -0.40 -11.45
CA ALA A 63 12.28 -0.19 -12.04
C ALA A 63 12.42 1.20 -12.68
N ARG A 64 11.35 1.99 -12.68
CA ARG A 64 11.27 3.30 -13.35
C ARG A 64 11.45 4.43 -12.37
N ASP A 65 12.12 5.48 -12.80
CA ASP A 65 12.15 6.76 -12.12
C ASP A 65 10.91 7.60 -12.52
N GLY A 66 10.63 8.64 -11.76
CA GLY A 66 9.56 9.57 -12.09
C GLY A 66 9.02 10.32 -10.87
N PRO A 67 8.22 11.37 -11.08
CA PRO A 67 7.72 12.21 -10.00
C PRO A 67 6.89 11.46 -8.97
N TYR A 68 6.19 10.41 -9.40
CA TYR A 68 5.41 9.53 -8.53
C TYR A 68 6.26 8.42 -7.86
N ARG A 69 7.56 8.33 -8.19
CA ARG A 69 8.50 7.28 -7.77
C ARG A 69 9.72 7.84 -7.02
N SER A 70 9.69 9.12 -6.66
CA SER A 70 10.83 9.83 -6.04
C SER A 70 11.27 9.28 -4.68
N ARG A 71 10.50 8.38 -4.07
CA ARG A 71 10.75 7.77 -2.77
C ARG A 71 10.82 6.25 -2.84
N THR A 72 11.43 5.75 -3.89
CA THR A 72 11.71 4.33 -4.02
C THR A 72 12.93 3.95 -3.18
N SER A 73 12.82 2.89 -2.39
CA SER A 73 13.91 2.35 -1.57
C SER A 73 14.40 1.04 -2.16
N ASP A 74 15.65 0.68 -1.86
CA ASP A 74 16.18 -0.64 -2.19
C ASP A 74 15.32 -1.73 -1.54
N VAL A 75 15.02 -2.80 -2.30
CA VAL A 75 14.21 -3.93 -1.82
C VAL A 75 14.74 -4.54 -0.52
N ARG A 76 16.07 -4.57 -0.33
CA ARG A 76 16.71 -5.04 0.91
C ARG A 76 16.33 -4.18 2.11
N GLN A 77 16.34 -2.86 1.97
CA GLN A 77 15.94 -1.94 3.03
C GLN A 77 14.46 -2.06 3.36
N VAL A 78 13.64 -2.23 2.31
CA VAL A 78 12.20 -2.44 2.48
C VAL A 78 11.94 -3.76 3.19
N ALA A 79 12.61 -4.85 2.82
CA ALA A 79 12.45 -6.15 3.45
C ALA A 79 12.81 -6.12 4.95
N ALA A 80 13.95 -5.49 5.30
CA ALA A 80 14.35 -5.33 6.70
C ALA A 80 13.31 -4.53 7.50
N GLY A 81 12.81 -3.43 6.94
CA GLY A 81 11.78 -2.60 7.58
C GLY A 81 10.45 -3.33 7.78
N LEU A 82 10.02 -4.13 6.79
CA LEU A 82 8.77 -4.90 6.89
C LEU A 82 8.82 -5.94 8.02
N LEU A 83 9.94 -6.63 8.17
CA LEU A 83 10.09 -7.64 9.21
C LEU A 83 10.18 -7.03 10.61
N ALA A 84 10.90 -5.93 10.75
CA ALA A 84 10.93 -5.19 12.00
C ALA A 84 9.51 -4.74 12.43
N GLU A 85 8.66 -4.36 11.49
CA GLU A 85 7.29 -3.95 11.75
C GLU A 85 6.35 -5.12 12.02
N HIS A 86 6.61 -6.28 11.40
CA HIS A 86 5.77 -7.48 11.51
C HIS A 86 6.09 -8.33 12.76
N ASP A 87 7.27 -8.17 13.34
CA ASP A 87 7.73 -8.93 14.52
C ASP A 87 6.95 -8.59 15.81
N HIS A 88 6.02 -7.64 15.72
CA HIS A 88 5.18 -7.16 16.83
C HIS A 88 3.80 -7.83 16.94
N GLY A 89 3.62 -9.01 16.32
CA GLY A 89 2.44 -9.85 16.57
C GLY A 89 1.17 -9.51 15.78
N ASP A 90 1.23 -8.60 14.81
CA ASP A 90 0.10 -8.36 13.90
C ASP A 90 0.01 -9.49 12.85
N PRO A 91 -1.05 -10.34 12.88
CA PRO A 91 -1.17 -11.48 11.96
C PRO A 91 -1.58 -11.09 10.54
N ARG A 92 -1.90 -9.81 10.31
CA ARG A 92 -2.38 -9.35 9.00
C ARG A 92 -1.26 -9.33 7.97
N PRO A 93 -1.57 -9.67 6.71
CA PRO A 93 -0.56 -9.81 5.67
C PRO A 93 0.02 -8.48 5.20
N VAL A 94 1.23 -8.56 4.67
CA VAL A 94 1.87 -7.52 3.86
C VAL A 94 1.71 -7.90 2.39
N ALA A 95 1.35 -6.95 1.53
CA ALA A 95 1.26 -7.17 0.09
C ALA A 95 2.52 -6.68 -0.63
N LEU A 96 3.10 -7.55 -1.47
CA LEU A 96 4.05 -7.16 -2.51
C LEU A 96 3.32 -7.08 -3.85
N VAL A 97 3.31 -5.92 -4.46
CA VAL A 97 2.57 -5.65 -5.70
C VAL A 97 3.53 -5.51 -6.87
N PHE A 98 3.27 -6.29 -7.91
CA PHE A 98 4.05 -6.31 -9.15
C PHE A 98 3.13 -5.99 -10.32
N GLY A 99 3.57 -5.13 -11.21
CA GLY A 99 2.89 -4.87 -12.47
C GLY A 99 3.28 -5.86 -13.56
N PRO A 100 2.58 -5.88 -14.70
CA PRO A 100 2.94 -6.68 -15.86
C PRO A 100 4.28 -6.23 -16.47
N GLU A 101 4.97 -7.15 -17.15
CA GLU A 101 6.34 -6.95 -17.65
C GLU A 101 6.46 -5.80 -18.66
N ASP A 102 5.44 -5.55 -19.44
CA ASP A 102 5.44 -4.56 -20.52
C ASP A 102 5.34 -3.11 -20.01
N ARG A 103 4.54 -2.86 -18.99
CA ARG A 103 4.23 -1.50 -18.52
C ARG A 103 4.55 -1.24 -17.05
N GLY A 104 4.72 -2.29 -16.23
CA GLY A 104 4.86 -2.16 -14.78
C GLY A 104 3.57 -1.63 -14.12
N LEU A 105 3.67 -1.11 -12.92
CA LEU A 105 2.55 -0.49 -12.21
C LEU A 105 2.21 0.87 -12.82
N SER A 106 0.92 1.13 -13.01
CA SER A 106 0.36 2.44 -13.38
C SER A 106 0.49 3.45 -12.23
N ASN A 107 0.28 4.72 -12.51
CA ASN A 107 0.34 5.75 -11.48
C ASN A 107 -0.77 5.57 -10.42
N SER A 108 -1.95 5.09 -10.80
CA SER A 108 -3.04 4.78 -9.86
C SER A 108 -2.71 3.59 -8.96
N GLU A 109 -2.08 2.55 -9.50
CA GLU A 109 -1.62 1.40 -8.70
C GLU A 109 -0.47 1.79 -7.76
N ILE A 110 0.45 2.65 -8.21
CA ILE A 110 1.50 3.22 -7.35
C ILE A 110 0.92 4.08 -6.22
N ALA A 111 -0.12 4.85 -6.51
CA ALA A 111 -0.79 5.67 -5.51
C ALA A 111 -1.48 4.83 -4.42
N ALA A 112 -1.87 3.59 -4.71
CA ALA A 112 -2.42 2.64 -3.75
C ALA A 112 -1.33 1.95 -2.89
N CYS A 113 -0.05 2.12 -3.23
CA CYS A 113 1.05 1.54 -2.46
C CYS A 113 1.53 2.48 -1.36
N HIS A 114 1.73 1.95 -0.16
CA HIS A 114 2.27 2.70 0.98
C HIS A 114 3.77 2.97 0.81
N ARG A 115 4.49 2.04 0.19
CA ARG A 115 5.93 2.09 -0.08
C ARG A 115 6.22 1.64 -1.50
N LEU A 116 7.37 2.08 -2.01
CA LEU A 116 7.90 1.59 -3.29
C LEU A 116 9.27 0.95 -3.06
N ALA A 117 9.47 -0.20 -3.68
CA ALA A 117 10.72 -0.93 -3.68
C ALA A 117 11.29 -1.01 -5.10
N CYS A 118 12.60 -0.86 -5.23
CA CYS A 118 13.32 -1.21 -6.45
C CYS A 118 14.33 -2.31 -6.17
N ILE A 119 14.55 -3.13 -7.17
CA ILE A 119 15.66 -4.08 -7.22
C ILE A 119 16.78 -3.37 -7.97
N PRO A 120 17.96 -3.16 -7.35
CA PRO A 120 19.09 -2.57 -8.05
C PRO A 120 19.50 -3.41 -9.26
N THR A 121 19.54 -2.79 -10.41
CA THR A 121 19.93 -3.40 -11.69
C THR A 121 20.87 -2.45 -12.43
N GLU A 122 21.49 -2.93 -13.50
CA GLU A 122 22.28 -2.10 -14.38
C GLU A 122 21.41 -1.02 -15.04
N GLU A 123 21.89 0.22 -15.09
CA GLU A 123 21.13 1.36 -15.63
C GLU A 123 20.67 1.17 -17.08
N SER A 124 21.49 0.51 -17.88
CA SER A 124 21.20 0.21 -19.27
C SER A 124 20.10 -0.85 -19.47
N TYR A 125 19.79 -1.65 -18.43
CA TYR A 125 18.83 -2.74 -18.53
C TYR A 125 18.06 -2.95 -17.20
N ARG A 126 17.15 -2.04 -16.89
CA ARG A 126 16.47 -1.99 -15.60
C ARG A 126 15.29 -2.96 -15.45
N SER A 127 14.72 -3.44 -16.57
CA SER A 127 13.53 -4.29 -16.52
C SER A 127 13.92 -5.74 -16.26
N LEU A 128 13.37 -6.31 -15.20
CA LEU A 128 13.48 -7.73 -14.89
C LEU A 128 12.24 -8.48 -15.38
N ASN A 129 12.41 -9.75 -15.71
CA ASN A 129 11.28 -10.66 -15.86
C ASN A 129 10.50 -10.74 -14.54
N LEU A 130 9.17 -10.78 -14.61
CA LEU A 130 8.29 -10.74 -13.43
C LEU A 130 8.64 -11.82 -12.40
N ALA A 131 8.85 -13.06 -12.83
CA ALA A 131 9.16 -14.14 -11.89
C ALA A 131 10.53 -13.98 -11.23
N GLN A 132 11.50 -13.37 -11.92
CA GLN A 132 12.79 -13.02 -11.34
C GLN A 132 12.65 -11.91 -10.31
N ALA A 133 11.89 -10.86 -10.61
CA ALA A 133 11.63 -9.77 -9.66
C ALA A 133 10.93 -10.29 -8.39
N VAL A 134 9.90 -11.15 -8.54
CA VAL A 134 9.23 -11.79 -7.41
C VAL A 134 10.20 -12.62 -6.59
N LEU A 135 11.04 -13.44 -7.25
CA LEU A 135 12.03 -14.28 -6.57
C LEU A 135 13.00 -13.44 -5.73
N LEU A 136 13.54 -12.37 -6.29
CA LEU A 136 14.49 -11.50 -5.58
C LEU A 136 13.84 -10.79 -4.38
N CYS A 137 12.62 -10.27 -4.54
CA CYS A 137 11.91 -9.66 -3.43
C CYS A 137 11.65 -10.66 -2.29
N LEU A 138 11.19 -11.86 -2.62
CA LEU A 138 10.96 -12.91 -1.63
C LEU A 138 12.25 -13.42 -1.00
N TYR A 139 13.35 -13.47 -1.77
CA TYR A 139 14.66 -13.82 -1.26
C TYR A 139 15.16 -12.80 -0.23
N GLU A 140 15.06 -11.51 -0.51
CA GLU A 140 15.46 -10.46 0.44
C GLU A 140 14.59 -10.49 1.71
N LEU A 141 13.28 -10.75 1.60
CA LEU A 141 12.42 -10.96 2.76
C LEU A 141 12.85 -12.16 3.59
N ARG A 142 13.15 -13.29 2.96
CA ARG A 142 13.63 -14.48 3.64
C ARG A 142 14.96 -14.22 4.37
N ARG A 143 15.91 -13.58 3.68
CA ARG A 143 17.21 -13.22 4.24
C ARG A 143 17.08 -12.29 5.45
N ALA A 144 16.22 -11.31 5.36
CA ALA A 144 15.96 -10.42 6.48
C ALA A 144 15.38 -11.19 7.69
N GLY A 145 14.48 -12.18 7.46
CA GLY A 145 13.92 -13.05 8.52
C GLY A 145 14.94 -13.99 9.16
N GLU A 146 16.02 -14.30 8.48
CA GLU A 146 17.13 -15.12 9.03
C GLU A 146 18.10 -14.29 9.92
N GLY A 147 17.84 -12.98 10.10
CA GLY A 147 18.59 -12.12 11.03
C GLY A 147 19.94 -11.63 10.49
N GLU A 148 20.21 -11.75 9.21
CA GLU A 148 21.50 -11.38 8.59
C GLU A 148 21.60 -9.88 8.20
N LEU A 149 20.56 -9.08 8.40
CA LEU A 149 20.58 -7.65 8.09
C LEU A 149 20.44 -6.78 9.35
N PRO A 150 21.29 -5.75 9.52
CA PRO A 150 21.06 -4.76 10.55
C PRO A 150 19.74 -4.02 10.26
N THR A 151 18.87 -3.99 11.23
CA THR A 151 17.58 -3.28 11.14
C THR A 151 17.83 -1.76 11.13
N PRO A 152 17.54 -1.03 10.05
CA PRO A 152 17.56 0.43 10.14
C PRO A 152 16.37 0.86 10.99
N GLY A 153 16.65 1.50 12.13
CA GLY A 153 15.73 2.23 12.99
C GLY A 153 14.25 1.83 12.91
N SER A 154 13.88 0.76 13.58
CA SER A 154 12.46 0.46 13.83
C SER A 154 12.02 1.34 14.98
N ASP A 155 11.15 2.31 14.73
CA ASP A 155 10.35 2.83 15.81
C ASP A 155 9.53 1.67 16.40
N PRO A 156 9.51 1.50 17.73
CA PRO A 156 8.76 0.43 18.36
C PRO A 156 7.28 0.59 17.97
N VAL A 157 6.71 -0.43 17.33
CA VAL A 157 5.27 -0.47 17.11
C VAL A 157 4.62 -0.61 18.48
N ASP A 158 3.73 0.29 18.80
CA ASP A 158 2.96 0.23 20.04
C ASP A 158 2.02 -0.98 19.96
N GLU A 159 2.33 -2.04 20.72
CA GLU A 159 1.53 -3.28 20.76
C GLU A 159 0.07 -3.04 21.15
N GLN A 160 -0.23 -1.90 21.77
CA GLN A 160 -1.59 -1.53 22.18
C GLN A 160 -2.42 -0.95 21.02
N HIS A 161 -1.78 -0.56 19.91
CA HIS A 161 -2.44 0.10 18.78
C HIS A 161 -2.02 -0.53 17.44
N PRO A 162 -2.63 -1.65 17.03
CA PRO A 162 -2.32 -2.29 15.75
C PRO A 162 -2.61 -1.36 14.59
N ARG A 163 -1.76 -1.41 13.56
CA ARG A 163 -1.92 -0.63 12.33
C ARG A 163 -3.26 -0.91 11.67
N ALA A 164 -3.86 0.11 11.12
CA ALA A 164 -5.06 -0.04 10.31
C ALA A 164 -4.74 -0.77 8.99
N ASP A 165 -5.72 -1.48 8.46
CA ASP A 165 -5.58 -2.12 7.16
C ASP A 165 -5.64 -1.11 5.99
N ALA A 166 -5.26 -1.58 4.80
CA ALA A 166 -5.22 -0.75 3.60
C ALA A 166 -6.61 -0.24 3.19
N GLY A 167 -7.65 -1.08 3.36
CA GLY A 167 -9.03 -0.68 3.04
C GLY A 167 -9.54 0.43 3.94
N ALA A 168 -9.27 0.35 5.25
CA ALA A 168 -9.61 1.39 6.22
C ALA A 168 -8.86 2.70 5.94
N THR A 169 -7.59 2.59 5.54
CA THR A 169 -6.75 3.74 5.17
C THR A 169 -7.27 4.40 3.90
N ASP A 170 -7.59 3.63 2.87
CA ASP A 170 -8.14 4.16 1.61
C ASP A 170 -9.46 4.90 1.85
N ALA A 171 -10.39 4.33 2.62
CA ALA A 171 -11.65 4.99 2.94
C ALA A 171 -11.45 6.32 3.69
N ALA A 172 -10.43 6.41 4.56
CA ALA A 172 -10.10 7.66 5.24
C ALA A 172 -9.51 8.71 4.28
N MET A 173 -8.67 8.27 3.34
CA MET A 173 -8.09 9.14 2.31
C MET A 173 -9.14 9.66 1.32
N GLU A 174 -10.09 8.83 0.92
CA GLU A 174 -11.23 9.26 0.09
C GLU A 174 -12.09 10.32 0.80
N ALA A 175 -12.41 10.09 2.07
CA ALA A 175 -13.15 11.07 2.87
C ALA A 175 -12.38 12.40 2.99
N LEU A 176 -11.06 12.35 3.17
CA LEU A 176 -10.21 13.54 3.22
C LEU A 176 -10.17 14.27 1.87
N GLU A 177 -10.04 13.55 0.76
CA GLU A 177 -10.05 14.11 -0.60
C GLU A 177 -11.33 14.90 -0.87
N GLN A 178 -12.49 14.31 -0.58
CA GLN A 178 -13.79 14.98 -0.74
C GLN A 178 -13.88 16.26 0.10
N ALA A 179 -13.42 16.20 1.34
CA ALA A 179 -13.41 17.39 2.22
C ALA A 179 -12.50 18.50 1.70
N LEU A 180 -11.32 18.16 1.18
CA LEU A 180 -10.35 19.11 0.64
C LEU A 180 -10.82 19.74 -0.69
N LEU A 181 -11.55 18.98 -1.53
CA LEU A 181 -12.21 19.50 -2.72
C LEU A 181 -13.29 20.51 -2.34
N GLN A 182 -14.14 20.19 -1.35
CA GLN A 182 -15.23 21.07 -0.91
C GLN A 182 -14.76 22.44 -0.42
N ILE A 183 -13.58 22.53 0.19
CA ILE A 183 -13.01 23.80 0.66
C ILE A 183 -12.11 24.49 -0.38
N GLY A 184 -11.95 23.88 -1.58
CA GLY A 184 -11.10 24.43 -2.64
C GLY A 184 -9.58 24.32 -2.38
N PHE A 185 -9.17 23.49 -1.42
CA PHE A 185 -7.75 23.21 -1.22
C PHE A 185 -7.17 22.35 -2.34
N LEU A 186 -7.95 21.41 -2.87
CA LEU A 186 -7.66 20.66 -4.08
C LEU A 186 -8.40 21.29 -5.26
N SER A 187 -7.72 21.40 -6.41
CA SER A 187 -8.34 21.77 -7.67
C SER A 187 -9.01 20.53 -8.30
N GLU A 188 -10.19 20.72 -8.90
CA GLU A 188 -10.87 19.66 -9.65
C GLU A 188 -10.04 19.18 -10.85
N ASP A 189 -9.17 20.04 -11.39
CA ASP A 189 -8.35 19.71 -12.56
C ASP A 189 -7.20 18.74 -12.24
N ASN A 190 -6.65 18.75 -11.04
CA ASN A 190 -5.54 17.85 -10.65
C ASN A 190 -5.46 17.59 -9.14
N PRO A 191 -6.42 16.88 -8.53
CA PRO A 191 -6.37 16.54 -7.11
C PRO A 191 -5.32 15.47 -6.81
N GLY A 192 -4.97 14.63 -7.81
CA GLY A 192 -4.20 13.40 -7.64
C GLY A 192 -2.79 13.61 -7.08
N HIS A 193 -2.08 14.66 -7.46
CA HIS A 193 -0.69 14.88 -7.03
C HIS A 193 -0.57 15.16 -5.52
N ILE A 194 -1.45 16.02 -5.00
CA ILE A 194 -1.47 16.36 -3.57
C ILE A 194 -1.95 15.16 -2.75
N MET A 195 -3.03 14.50 -3.21
CA MET A 195 -3.56 13.31 -2.54
C MET A 195 -2.56 12.16 -2.50
N GLN A 196 -1.77 11.97 -3.57
CA GLN A 196 -0.70 10.98 -3.55
C GLN A 196 0.37 11.32 -2.50
N SER A 197 0.74 12.59 -2.36
CA SER A 197 1.67 13.03 -1.33
C SER A 197 1.13 12.75 0.07
N LEU A 198 -0.15 13.04 0.32
CA LEU A 198 -0.83 12.75 1.58
C LEU A 198 -0.89 11.23 1.84
N ARG A 199 -1.29 10.42 0.86
CA ARG A 199 -1.27 8.94 0.97
C ARG A 199 0.12 8.42 1.32
N SER A 200 1.16 8.96 0.69
CA SER A 200 2.55 8.59 0.99
C SER A 200 2.97 8.99 2.41
N VAL A 201 2.53 10.16 2.91
CA VAL A 201 2.82 10.59 4.30
C VAL A 201 2.15 9.67 5.30
N PHE A 202 0.85 9.45 5.16
CA PHE A 202 0.07 8.61 6.07
C PHE A 202 0.47 7.12 5.97
N GLY A 203 0.77 6.63 4.77
CA GLY A 203 1.24 5.25 4.58
C GLY A 203 2.58 4.97 5.27
N ARG A 204 3.51 5.97 5.31
CA ARG A 204 4.75 5.83 6.05
C ARG A 204 4.57 5.94 7.56
N ALA A 205 3.60 6.74 8.01
CA ALA A 205 3.28 6.85 9.42
C ALA A 205 2.71 5.53 9.97
N GLY A 206 2.05 4.72 9.11
CA GLY A 206 1.49 3.44 9.53
C GLY A 206 0.38 3.62 10.55
N LEU A 207 -0.61 4.44 10.22
CA LEU A 207 -1.67 4.84 11.14
C LEU A 207 -2.42 3.65 11.75
N ASP A 208 -2.73 3.75 13.03
CA ASP A 208 -3.64 2.85 13.73
C ASP A 208 -5.11 3.22 13.50
N GLU A 209 -6.03 2.37 13.97
CA GLU A 209 -7.49 2.61 13.87
C GLU A 209 -7.95 3.88 14.61
N ARG A 210 -7.26 4.28 15.69
CA ARG A 210 -7.58 5.49 16.43
C ARG A 210 -7.15 6.72 15.65
N GLU A 211 -5.97 6.68 15.05
CA GLU A 211 -5.43 7.76 14.22
C GLU A 211 -6.25 7.96 12.95
N LEU A 212 -6.68 6.86 12.29
CA LEU A 212 -7.60 6.96 11.17
C LEU A 212 -8.96 7.56 11.56
N ARG A 213 -9.48 7.25 12.76
CA ARG A 213 -10.68 7.92 13.25
C ARG A 213 -10.49 9.43 13.42
N ILE A 214 -9.29 9.88 13.81
CA ILE A 214 -8.96 11.30 13.87
C ILE A 214 -8.98 11.92 12.48
N VAL A 215 -8.34 11.27 11.50
CA VAL A 215 -8.32 11.73 10.09
C VAL A 215 -9.75 11.82 9.52
N ARG A 216 -10.56 10.78 9.70
CA ARG A 216 -11.99 10.78 9.28
C ARG A 216 -12.79 11.85 10.01
N GLY A 217 -12.51 12.08 11.29
CA GLY A 217 -13.11 13.13 12.10
C GLY A 217 -12.78 14.52 11.57
N LEU A 218 -11.52 14.74 11.20
CA LEU A 218 -11.06 15.98 10.58
C LEU A 218 -11.76 16.22 9.24
N ALA A 219 -11.77 15.22 8.34
CA ALA A 219 -12.45 15.30 7.06
C ALA A 219 -13.92 15.67 7.21
N ARG A 220 -14.64 14.99 8.10
CA ARG A 220 -16.05 15.28 8.41
C ARG A 220 -16.26 16.69 8.95
N GLN A 221 -15.36 17.17 9.80
CA GLN A 221 -15.44 18.53 10.35
C GLN A 221 -15.20 19.59 9.29
N VAL A 222 -14.28 19.34 8.36
CA VAL A 222 -14.00 20.22 7.22
C VAL A 222 -15.22 20.29 6.29
N SER A 223 -15.81 19.15 5.92
CA SER A 223 -17.03 19.10 5.11
C SER A 223 -18.18 19.82 5.77
N TRP A 224 -18.43 19.55 7.06
CA TRP A 224 -19.49 20.25 7.82
C TRP A 224 -19.28 21.77 7.82
N PHE A 225 -18.03 22.23 7.91
CA PHE A 225 -17.71 23.64 7.89
C PHE A 225 -17.95 24.26 6.49
N ALA A 226 -17.62 23.54 5.43
CA ALA A 226 -17.86 23.94 4.04
C ALA A 226 -19.38 24.06 3.73
N GLU A 227 -20.21 23.19 4.31
CA GLU A 227 -21.66 23.20 4.18
C GLU A 227 -22.38 24.29 5.02
N GLY A 228 -21.66 25.29 5.53
CA GLY A 228 -22.23 26.38 6.33
C GLY A 228 -22.32 26.12 7.82
N GLY A 229 -21.75 25.04 8.32
CA GLY A 229 -21.73 24.68 9.74
C GLY A 229 -21.14 25.77 10.66
N ARG A 230 -20.27 26.64 10.12
CA ARG A 230 -19.76 27.82 10.82
C ARG A 230 -20.87 28.77 11.27
N GLU A 231 -21.85 29.03 10.42
CA GLU A 231 -22.96 29.93 10.73
C GLU A 231 -23.85 29.35 11.85
N VAL A 232 -24.08 28.02 11.78
CA VAL A 232 -24.83 27.29 12.81
C VAL A 232 -24.08 27.31 14.15
N ALA A 233 -22.75 27.14 14.13
CA ALA A 233 -21.92 27.19 15.34
C ALA A 233 -21.88 28.58 15.97
N LEU A 234 -21.80 29.63 15.15
CA LEU A 234 -21.83 31.02 15.62
C LEU A 234 -23.21 31.42 16.15
N ALA A 235 -24.29 30.95 15.52
CA ALA A 235 -25.68 31.17 16.00
C ALA A 235 -25.89 30.51 17.38
N LYS A 236 -25.46 29.27 17.57
CA LYS A 236 -25.53 28.58 18.88
C LYS A 236 -24.72 29.28 19.97
N ARG A 237 -23.51 29.79 19.65
CA ARG A 237 -22.70 30.57 20.60
C ARG A 237 -23.35 31.90 21.00
N LYS A 238 -24.03 32.58 20.06
CA LYS A 238 -24.78 33.80 20.35
C LYS A 238 -26.00 33.55 21.24
N GLN A 239 -26.71 32.43 21.01
CA GLN A 239 -27.85 32.03 21.84
C GLN A 239 -27.41 31.65 23.28
N GLY A 240 -26.32 30.89 23.42
CA GLY A 240 -25.79 30.50 24.75
C GLY A 240 -25.20 31.66 25.56
N ARG A 241 -24.83 32.79 24.91
CA ARG A 241 -24.44 34.03 25.59
C ARG A 241 -25.61 34.92 26.03
N ARG A 242 -26.80 34.72 25.48
CA ARG A 242 -28.00 35.48 25.88
C ARG A 242 -28.74 34.83 27.04
N LEU A 243 -28.34 33.65 27.46
CA LEU A 243 -28.95 32.89 28.55
C LEU A 243 -28.06 32.80 29.81
N ARG A 244 -26.99 33.61 29.84
CA ARG A 244 -26.17 33.90 31.04
C ARG A 244 -26.15 35.40 31.28
#